data_23831e2dac3b17e7f87d95f7d248566e
#
_entry.id   23831e2dac3b17e7f87d95f7d248566e
#
_cell.length_a   1.000
_cell.length_b   1.000
_cell.length_c   1.000
_cell.angle_alpha   90.00
_cell.angle_beta   90.00
_cell.angle_gamma   90.00
#
_symmetry.space_group_name_H-M   'P 1'
#
loop_
_entity.id
_entity.type
_entity.pdbx_description
1 polymer ?
#
loop_
_entity_poly.entity_id
_entity_poly.type
_entity_poly.pdbx_seq_one_letter_code
_entity_poly.pdbx_strand_id
1 'polypeptide(L)'
;AVSADHLEASTTKEIEALAKSNVIATALPGATLGLGCAFTPAREFLDAGGALAIASDWNPGSAPMGDLLTQAAILGTFQKLSNAEVLAGITFRAALALNLKDRGKLDKGHLADFISFPTTDYKEILYQQGSLKPNNVWKKGNLVIDQKKK
;
A
#
# COMPACT_ATOMS: atom_id res chain seq x y z
N ALA A 1 -1.56 -20.04 -1.92
CA ALA A 1 -1.08 -18.70 -2.32
C ALA A 1 -0.77 -17.86 -1.08
N VAL A 2 0.16 -16.91 -1.17
CA VAL A 2 0.48 -15.95 -0.10
C VAL A 2 -0.31 -14.66 -0.31
N SER A 3 -0.47 -14.23 -1.56
CA SER A 3 -1.29 -13.08 -1.94
C SER A 3 -2.22 -13.43 -3.11
N ALA A 4 -3.25 -12.64 -3.27
CA ALA A 4 -4.14 -12.62 -4.43
C ALA A 4 -4.32 -11.17 -4.87
N ASP A 5 -4.04 -10.92 -6.15
CA ASP A 5 -3.95 -9.57 -6.70
C ASP A 5 -5.22 -9.20 -7.47
N HIS A 6 -5.43 -7.90 -7.71
CA HIS A 6 -6.59 -7.31 -8.36
C HIS A 6 -7.86 -7.38 -7.49
N LEU A 7 -8.71 -8.38 -7.67
CA LEU A 7 -9.92 -8.62 -6.87
C LEU A 7 -11.09 -7.62 -7.12
N GLU A 8 -11.03 -6.81 -8.20
CA GLU A 8 -12.06 -5.81 -8.51
C GLU A 8 -13.44 -6.42 -8.75
N ALA A 9 -13.48 -7.65 -9.28
CA ALA A 9 -14.70 -8.39 -9.60
C ALA A 9 -15.13 -9.37 -8.50
N SER A 10 -14.51 -9.32 -7.31
CA SER A 10 -14.83 -10.24 -6.21
C SER A 10 -16.24 -10.02 -5.67
N THR A 11 -16.97 -11.11 -5.51
CA THR A 11 -18.27 -11.11 -4.83
C THR A 11 -18.09 -11.11 -3.30
N THR A 12 -19.12 -10.71 -2.56
CA THR A 12 -19.09 -10.73 -1.08
C THR A 12 -18.72 -12.10 -0.52
N LYS A 13 -19.19 -13.21 -1.13
CA LYS A 13 -18.84 -14.56 -0.70
C LYS A 13 -17.35 -14.87 -0.88
N GLU A 14 -16.75 -14.42 -1.97
CA GLU A 14 -15.33 -14.59 -2.24
C GLU A 14 -14.48 -13.73 -1.30
N ILE A 15 -14.92 -12.50 -1.01
CA ILE A 15 -14.31 -11.61 -0.03
C ILE A 15 -14.29 -12.28 1.35
N GLU A 16 -15.44 -12.79 1.82
CA GLU A 16 -15.54 -13.47 3.12
C GLU A 16 -14.66 -14.73 3.18
N ALA A 17 -14.62 -15.52 2.10
CA ALA A 17 -13.80 -16.71 2.02
C ALA A 17 -12.30 -16.39 2.08
N LEU A 18 -11.88 -15.37 1.33
CA LEU A 18 -10.49 -14.93 1.29
C LEU A 18 -10.08 -14.27 2.62
N ALA A 19 -10.95 -13.46 3.23
CA ALA A 19 -10.72 -12.82 4.52
C ALA A 19 -10.51 -13.83 5.68
N LYS A 20 -11.13 -15.00 5.60
CA LYS A 20 -10.94 -16.11 6.56
C LYS A 20 -9.67 -16.92 6.31
N SER A 21 -8.98 -16.68 5.21
CA SER A 21 -7.74 -17.38 4.85
C SER A 21 -6.49 -16.60 5.33
N ASN A 22 -5.32 -17.20 5.13
CA ASN A 22 -4.03 -16.55 5.37
C ASN A 22 -3.50 -15.79 4.13
N VAL A 23 -4.32 -15.65 3.09
CA VAL A 23 -3.94 -14.97 1.85
C VAL A 23 -4.13 -13.47 2.01
N ILE A 24 -3.13 -12.69 1.63
CA ILE A 24 -3.21 -11.22 1.64
C ILE A 24 -3.85 -10.75 0.33
N ALA A 25 -4.95 -10.01 0.42
CA ALA A 25 -5.52 -9.34 -0.73
C ALA A 25 -4.63 -8.19 -1.18
N THR A 26 -4.34 -8.05 -2.47
CA THR A 26 -3.53 -6.95 -3.00
C THR A 26 -4.35 -6.11 -3.96
N ALA A 27 -4.69 -4.90 -3.56
CA ALA A 27 -5.34 -3.91 -4.40
C ALA A 27 -4.31 -3.21 -5.31
N LEU A 28 -4.67 -3.02 -6.58
CA LEU A 28 -3.81 -2.46 -7.62
C LEU A 28 -4.47 -1.19 -8.23
N PRO A 29 -4.54 -0.09 -7.48
CA PRO A 29 -5.29 1.11 -7.91
C PRO A 29 -4.72 1.75 -9.18
N GLY A 30 -3.44 1.55 -9.50
CA GLY A 30 -2.84 2.02 -10.75
C GLY A 30 -3.49 1.39 -11.98
N ALA A 31 -3.71 0.07 -11.96
CA ALA A 31 -4.40 -0.63 -13.03
C ALA A 31 -5.87 -0.21 -13.13
N THR A 32 -6.56 -0.11 -11.99
CA THR A 32 -7.94 0.37 -11.92
C THR A 32 -8.11 1.74 -12.59
N LEU A 33 -7.22 2.68 -12.28
CA LEU A 33 -7.22 4.04 -12.86
C LEU A 33 -6.92 4.00 -14.37
N GLY A 34 -5.92 3.23 -14.78
CA GLY A 34 -5.51 3.14 -16.18
C GLY A 34 -6.56 2.49 -17.10
N LEU A 35 -7.32 1.55 -16.57
CA LEU A 35 -8.36 0.80 -17.30
C LEU A 35 -9.77 1.38 -17.11
N GLY A 36 -9.97 2.31 -16.19
CA GLY A 36 -11.29 2.87 -15.88
C GLY A 36 -12.25 1.86 -15.24
N CYS A 37 -11.70 0.90 -14.48
CA CYS A 37 -12.47 -0.14 -13.81
C CYS A 37 -12.95 0.28 -12.42
N ALA A 38 -13.79 -0.55 -11.78
CA ALA A 38 -14.11 -0.41 -10.35
C ALA A 38 -12.88 -0.72 -9.49
N PHE A 39 -12.76 -0.08 -8.33
CA PHE A 39 -11.71 -0.41 -7.37
C PHE A 39 -11.97 -1.76 -6.69
N THR A 40 -10.89 -2.46 -6.33
CA THR A 40 -10.96 -3.58 -5.40
C THR A 40 -11.81 -3.18 -4.18
N PRO A 41 -12.77 -4.00 -3.74
CA PRO A 41 -13.67 -3.71 -2.60
C PRO A 41 -12.93 -3.77 -1.26
N ALA A 42 -11.95 -2.87 -1.09
CA ALA A 42 -10.99 -2.88 0.00
C ALA A 42 -11.64 -2.67 1.37
N ARG A 43 -12.69 -1.85 1.46
CA ARG A 43 -13.43 -1.63 2.71
C ARG A 43 -14.11 -2.93 3.16
N GLU A 44 -14.83 -3.59 2.27
CA GLU A 44 -15.52 -4.86 2.58
C GLU A 44 -14.53 -5.93 3.02
N PHE A 45 -13.37 -5.96 2.38
CA PHE A 45 -12.29 -6.89 2.71
C PHE A 45 -11.77 -6.72 4.15
N LEU A 46 -11.53 -5.46 4.55
CA LEU A 46 -11.07 -5.14 5.89
C LEU A 46 -12.17 -5.37 6.94
N ASP A 47 -13.43 -5.05 6.62
CA ASP A 47 -14.58 -5.27 7.51
C ASP A 47 -14.84 -6.76 7.72
N ALA A 48 -14.57 -7.60 6.74
CA ALA A 48 -14.61 -9.05 6.86
C ALA A 48 -13.41 -9.64 7.68
N GLY A 49 -12.50 -8.79 8.16
CA GLY A 49 -11.34 -9.21 8.96
C GLY A 49 -10.12 -9.63 8.13
N GLY A 50 -10.12 -9.42 6.82
CA GLY A 50 -9.02 -9.73 5.93
C GLY A 50 -7.86 -8.74 6.03
N ALA A 51 -6.71 -9.13 5.48
CA ALA A 51 -5.54 -8.28 5.37
C ALA A 51 -5.38 -7.76 3.94
N LEU A 52 -5.18 -6.45 3.79
CA LEU A 52 -5.07 -5.76 2.51
C LEU A 52 -3.68 -5.17 2.33
N ALA A 53 -3.00 -5.54 1.24
CA ALA A 53 -1.85 -4.84 0.68
C ALA A 53 -2.29 -3.90 -0.45
N ILE A 54 -1.47 -2.89 -0.73
CA ILE A 54 -1.67 -1.95 -1.85
C ILE A 54 -0.36 -1.90 -2.63
N ALA A 55 -0.43 -2.13 -3.94
CA ALA A 55 0.71 -2.10 -4.83
C ALA A 55 0.41 -1.29 -6.10
N SER A 56 1.45 -0.85 -6.80
CA SER A 56 1.31 0.04 -7.95
C SER A 56 0.94 -0.68 -9.25
N ASP A 57 1.28 -1.96 -9.34
CA ASP A 57 1.22 -2.70 -10.62
C ASP A 57 1.92 -1.93 -11.76
N TRP A 58 3.02 -1.28 -11.45
CA TRP A 58 3.69 -0.38 -12.40
C TRP A 58 4.12 -1.10 -13.67
N ASN A 59 3.40 -0.86 -14.75
CA ASN A 59 3.66 -1.46 -16.06
C ASN A 59 3.19 -0.51 -17.18
N PRO A 60 3.72 -0.63 -18.41
CA PRO A 60 3.37 0.27 -19.50
C PRO A 60 1.97 0.04 -20.09
N GLY A 61 1.33 -1.09 -19.80
CA GLY A 61 0.03 -1.46 -20.37
C GLY A 61 -1.15 -0.82 -19.64
N SER A 62 -1.33 -1.13 -18.37
CA SER A 62 -2.50 -0.72 -17.58
C SER A 62 -2.20 0.28 -16.48
N ALA A 63 -0.95 0.37 -15.99
CA ALA A 63 -0.59 1.17 -14.83
C ALA A 63 0.73 1.95 -15.04
N PRO A 64 0.81 2.89 -15.99
CA PRO A 64 2.06 3.60 -16.28
C PRO A 64 2.47 4.59 -15.17
N MET A 65 1.57 4.91 -14.23
CA MET A 65 1.87 5.81 -13.10
C MET A 65 2.50 5.02 -11.95
N GLY A 66 3.78 5.28 -11.68
CA GLY A 66 4.54 4.59 -10.62
C GLY A 66 4.48 5.24 -9.23
N ASP A 67 3.65 6.28 -9.01
CA ASP A 67 3.54 6.95 -7.71
C ASP A 67 2.58 6.20 -6.79
N LEU A 68 3.13 5.31 -5.98
CA LEU A 68 2.36 4.48 -5.04
C LEU A 68 1.61 5.32 -3.98
N LEU A 69 2.17 6.43 -3.51
CA LEU A 69 1.50 7.26 -2.51
C LEU A 69 0.23 7.90 -3.07
N THR A 70 0.29 8.41 -4.30
CA THR A 70 -0.88 8.95 -4.99
C THR A 70 -1.95 7.87 -5.19
N GLN A 71 -1.56 6.70 -5.68
CA GLN A 71 -2.47 5.57 -5.89
C GLN A 71 -3.13 5.10 -4.60
N ALA A 72 -2.35 4.98 -3.53
CA ALA A 72 -2.84 4.57 -2.21
C ALA A 72 -3.79 5.60 -1.59
N ALA A 73 -3.50 6.91 -1.74
CA ALA A 73 -4.39 7.98 -1.28
C ALA A 73 -5.73 7.97 -2.02
N ILE A 74 -5.71 7.75 -3.34
CA ILE A 74 -6.93 7.65 -4.16
C ILE A 74 -7.75 6.43 -3.71
N LEU A 75 -7.15 5.24 -3.61
CA LEU A 75 -7.85 4.05 -3.13
C LEU A 75 -8.45 4.28 -1.74
N GLY A 76 -7.67 4.88 -0.82
CA GLY A 76 -8.12 5.21 0.52
C GLY A 76 -9.38 6.08 0.53
N THR A 77 -9.42 7.10 -0.32
CA THR A 77 -10.58 7.99 -0.47
C THR A 77 -11.79 7.26 -1.02
N PHE A 78 -11.64 6.54 -2.14
CA PHE A 78 -12.75 5.85 -2.79
C PHE A 78 -13.29 4.68 -1.95
N GLN A 79 -12.42 3.96 -1.26
CA GLN A 79 -12.79 2.82 -0.42
C GLN A 79 -12.99 3.18 1.05
N LYS A 80 -12.97 4.47 1.40
CA LYS A 80 -13.20 4.98 2.77
C LYS A 80 -12.29 4.34 3.82
N LEU A 81 -11.02 4.16 3.46
CA LEU A 81 -10.01 3.63 4.36
C LEU A 81 -9.44 4.75 5.23
N SER A 82 -9.13 4.44 6.48
CA SER A 82 -8.35 5.34 7.33
C SER A 82 -6.90 5.45 6.85
N ASN A 83 -6.22 6.55 7.19
CA ASN A 83 -4.79 6.72 6.87
C ASN A 83 -3.94 5.57 7.44
N ALA A 84 -4.30 5.05 8.61
CA ALA A 84 -3.59 3.92 9.23
C ALA A 84 -3.74 2.64 8.40
N GLU A 85 -4.94 2.34 7.88
CA GLU A 85 -5.20 1.18 7.02
C GLU A 85 -4.43 1.28 5.71
N VAL A 86 -4.42 2.47 5.09
CA VAL A 86 -3.68 2.71 3.84
C VAL A 86 -2.17 2.56 4.06
N LEU A 87 -1.62 3.20 5.10
CA LEU A 87 -0.19 3.08 5.42
C LEU A 87 0.20 1.64 5.77
N ALA A 88 -0.64 0.92 6.51
CA ALA A 88 -0.43 -0.51 6.76
C ALA A 88 -0.38 -1.31 5.45
N GLY A 89 -1.25 -0.98 4.49
CA GLY A 89 -1.35 -1.63 3.18
C GLY A 89 -0.09 -1.47 2.33
N ILE A 90 0.57 -0.31 2.38
CA ILE A 90 1.80 -0.05 1.61
C ILE A 90 3.09 -0.37 2.39
N THR A 91 2.99 -0.87 3.62
CA THR A 91 4.15 -1.17 4.47
C THR A 91 4.15 -2.62 4.94
N PHE A 92 3.78 -2.89 6.20
CA PHE A 92 3.93 -4.23 6.77
C PHE A 92 3.01 -5.28 6.14
N ARG A 93 1.81 -4.92 5.69
CA ARG A 93 0.91 -5.85 4.99
C ARG A 93 1.43 -6.18 3.58
N ALA A 94 2.02 -5.19 2.88
CA ALA A 94 2.73 -5.45 1.62
C ALA A 94 3.94 -6.39 1.83
N ALA A 95 4.70 -6.22 2.91
CA ALA A 95 5.77 -7.15 3.25
C ALA A 95 5.25 -8.57 3.51
N LEU A 96 4.11 -8.71 4.22
CA LEU A 96 3.47 -10.00 4.44
C LEU A 96 2.99 -10.66 3.14
N ALA A 97 2.44 -9.88 2.19
CA ALA A 97 2.04 -10.38 0.87
C ALA A 97 3.21 -11.01 0.08
N LEU A 98 4.44 -10.58 0.38
CA LEU A 98 5.67 -11.14 -0.17
C LEU A 98 6.33 -12.19 0.74
N ASN A 99 5.66 -12.60 1.83
CA ASN A 99 6.20 -13.49 2.87
C ASN A 99 7.51 -12.96 3.52
N LEU A 100 7.68 -11.65 3.58
CA LEU A 100 8.82 -10.98 4.21
C LEU A 100 8.45 -10.60 5.65
N LYS A 101 9.10 -11.21 6.63
CA LYS A 101 8.74 -11.07 8.06
C LYS A 101 9.65 -10.09 8.82
N ASP A 102 10.71 -9.63 8.19
CA ASP A 102 11.78 -8.85 8.80
C ASP A 102 11.75 -7.36 8.43
N ARG A 103 10.67 -6.89 7.79
CA ARG A 103 10.54 -5.50 7.30
C ARG A 103 9.09 -5.02 7.27
N GLY A 104 8.89 -3.78 6.84
CA GLY A 104 7.57 -3.15 6.71
C GLY A 104 7.10 -2.44 7.99
N LYS A 105 7.84 -2.54 9.08
CA LYS A 105 7.62 -1.79 10.33
C LYS A 105 8.95 -1.49 11.02
N LEU A 106 8.98 -0.44 11.84
CA LEU A 106 10.09 -0.14 12.73
C LEU A 106 9.89 -0.91 14.03
N ASP A 107 10.66 -1.98 14.21
CA ASP A 107 10.56 -2.85 15.37
C ASP A 107 11.92 -3.52 15.63
N LYS A 108 12.13 -3.98 16.89
CA LYS A 108 13.35 -4.70 17.27
C LYS A 108 13.51 -5.98 16.44
N GLY A 109 14.69 -6.16 15.86
CA GLY A 109 15.00 -7.31 15.01
C GLY A 109 14.55 -7.19 13.55
N HIS A 110 13.91 -6.08 13.18
CA HIS A 110 13.56 -5.79 11.79
C HIS A 110 14.67 -5.00 11.08
N LEU A 111 14.69 -5.09 9.76
CA LEU A 111 15.57 -4.25 8.93
C LEU A 111 15.19 -2.77 9.12
N ALA A 112 16.21 -1.94 9.33
CA ALA A 112 16.04 -0.49 9.41
C ALA A 112 15.90 0.12 8.00
N ASP A 113 14.84 -0.29 7.29
CA ASP A 113 14.41 0.25 6.02
C ASP A 113 13.27 1.24 6.30
N PHE A 114 13.50 2.53 6.15
CA PHE A 114 12.49 3.55 6.41
C PHE A 114 12.74 4.82 5.59
N ILE A 115 11.69 5.64 5.52
CA ILE A 115 11.71 6.94 4.84
C ILE A 115 11.21 8.01 5.82
N SER A 116 11.66 9.24 5.65
CA SER A 116 11.11 10.39 6.36
C SER A 116 10.49 11.40 5.40
N PHE A 117 9.49 12.11 5.90
CA PHE A 117 8.82 13.20 5.19
C PHE A 117 9.04 14.53 5.95
N PRO A 118 9.09 15.67 5.25
CA PRO A 118 9.23 16.97 5.87
C PRO A 118 7.89 17.48 6.45
N THR A 119 7.32 16.72 7.36
CA THR A 119 6.07 17.03 8.08
C THR A 119 6.11 16.49 9.50
N THR A 120 5.31 17.06 10.38
CA THR A 120 5.09 16.61 11.76
C THR A 120 3.79 15.81 11.94
N ASP A 121 2.92 15.79 10.91
CA ASP A 121 1.68 15.02 10.92
C ASP A 121 1.71 13.97 9.79
N TYR A 122 1.73 12.70 10.16
CA TYR A 122 1.73 11.59 9.21
C TYR A 122 0.51 11.57 8.26
N LYS A 123 -0.58 12.21 8.64
CA LYS A 123 -1.79 12.29 7.80
C LYS A 123 -1.55 13.09 6.52
N GLU A 124 -0.62 14.06 6.55
CA GLU A 124 -0.26 14.85 5.37
C GLU A 124 0.33 14.00 4.25
N ILE A 125 0.98 12.88 4.57
CA ILE A 125 1.59 11.99 3.57
C ILE A 125 0.57 11.56 2.51
N LEU A 126 -0.62 11.17 2.94
CA LEU A 126 -1.70 10.75 2.04
C LEU A 126 -2.58 11.93 1.60
N TYR A 127 -2.82 12.91 2.50
CA TYR A 127 -3.62 14.09 2.19
C TYR A 127 -3.09 14.88 0.99
N GLN A 128 -1.78 15.01 0.87
CA GLN A 128 -1.14 15.71 -0.23
C GLN A 128 -1.02 14.90 -1.53
N GLN A 129 -1.62 13.70 -1.58
CA GLN A 129 -1.80 12.88 -2.79
C GLN A 129 -0.53 12.76 -3.65
N GLY A 130 0.60 12.44 -3.00
CA GLY A 130 1.89 12.23 -3.67
C GLY A 130 2.69 13.50 -3.96
N SER A 131 2.16 14.71 -3.71
CA SER A 131 2.95 15.94 -3.84
C SER A 131 3.99 16.07 -2.72
N LEU A 132 3.69 15.59 -1.51
CA LEU A 132 4.66 15.47 -0.43
C LEU A 132 5.60 14.29 -0.67
N LYS A 133 6.85 14.57 -0.99
CA LYS A 133 7.86 13.55 -1.26
C LYS A 133 8.72 13.28 -0.03
N PRO A 134 9.25 12.04 0.12
CA PRO A 134 10.24 11.74 1.15
C PRO A 134 11.47 12.63 1.00
N ASN A 135 11.99 13.14 2.10
CA ASN A 135 13.25 13.90 2.10
C ASN A 135 14.47 13.01 2.36
N ASN A 136 14.30 11.90 3.05
CA ASN A 136 15.40 10.96 3.29
C ASN A 136 14.93 9.51 3.17
N VAL A 137 15.83 8.63 2.71
CA VAL A 137 15.61 7.18 2.62
C VAL A 137 16.77 6.44 3.26
N TRP A 138 16.46 5.51 4.16
CA TRP A 138 17.44 4.61 4.77
C TRP A 138 17.18 3.18 4.33
N LYS A 139 18.28 2.47 4.04
CA LYS A 139 18.31 1.05 3.71
C LYS A 139 19.25 0.32 4.67
N LYS A 140 18.71 -0.62 5.44
CA LYS A 140 19.47 -1.33 6.49
C LYS A 140 20.20 -0.37 7.43
N GLY A 141 19.57 0.74 7.79
CA GLY A 141 20.12 1.78 8.65
C GLY A 141 21.10 2.77 7.97
N ASN A 142 21.44 2.56 6.71
CA ASN A 142 22.30 3.48 5.96
C ASN A 142 21.47 4.48 5.19
N LEU A 143 21.81 5.77 5.28
CA LEU A 143 21.18 6.84 4.49
C LEU A 143 21.60 6.70 3.03
N VAL A 144 20.63 6.42 2.15
CA VAL A 144 20.88 6.19 0.70
C VAL A 144 20.35 7.33 -0.17
N ILE A 145 19.39 8.10 0.33
CA ILE A 145 18.90 9.32 -0.33
C ILE A 145 18.79 10.42 0.74
N ASP A 146 19.39 11.58 0.43
CA ASP A 146 19.34 12.80 1.21
C ASP A 146 19.02 13.98 0.27
N GLN A 147 17.77 14.44 0.27
CA GLN A 147 17.36 15.55 -0.62
C GLN A 147 17.87 16.92 -0.15
N LYS A 148 18.42 17.04 1.07
CA LYS A 148 19.04 18.29 1.53
C LYS A 148 20.41 18.57 0.90
N LYS A 149 20.97 17.58 0.19
CA LYS A 149 22.29 17.69 -0.47
C LYS A 149 22.21 17.89 -1.98
N LYS A 150 21.04 18.31 -2.50
CA LYS A 150 20.87 18.73 -3.89
C LYS A 150 20.88 20.23 -4.01
#